data_cce177001a2ee373d550136e146daefd
#
_entry.id   cce177001a2ee373d550136e146daefd
#
_cell.length_a   1.000
_cell.length_b   1.000
_cell.length_c   1.000
_cell.angle_alpha   90.00
_cell.angle_beta   90.00
_cell.angle_gamma   90.00
#
_symmetry.space_group_name_H-M   'P 1'
#
loop_
_entity.id
_entity.type
_entity.pdbx_description
1 polymer ?
#
loop_
_entity_poly.entity_id
_entity_poly.type
_entity_poly.pdbx_seq_one_letter_code
_entity_poly.pdbx_strand_id
1 'polypeptide(L)'
;KALLDGLQAGNFDAAIGGARRDEERSRAKERIFSVRDPNGQWDPKRQRPELWTLLNAKLRPGESIRVFPLSNWTEIDVWHYIHVENIPIVPMYYAKEREVIIRGNSLIVQEQPFVVTMPGEKPQVVKCRMRSLGCSPCTGAIRSDADTIPKIIEELIATRQSERQLRIIDHDQDGSMELKKREGYF
;
A
#
# COMPACT_ATOMS: atom_id res chain seq x y z
N LYS A 1 1.16 17.65 -2.58
CA LYS A 1 0.90 18.76 -3.51
C LYS A 1 0.28 18.24 -4.81
N ALA A 2 0.92 17.32 -5.58
CA ALA A 2 0.40 16.82 -6.86
C ALA A 2 -1.04 16.27 -6.80
N LEU A 3 -1.40 15.52 -5.75
CA LEU A 3 -2.75 15.01 -5.57
C LEU A 3 -3.77 16.14 -5.37
N LEU A 4 -3.45 17.13 -4.54
CA LEU A 4 -4.34 18.28 -4.31
C LEU A 4 -4.50 19.12 -5.57
N ASP A 5 -3.40 19.35 -6.29
CA ASP A 5 -3.42 20.06 -7.57
C ASP A 5 -4.31 19.32 -8.60
N GLY A 6 -4.22 17.98 -8.64
CA GLY A 6 -5.05 17.14 -9.51
C GLY A 6 -6.54 17.16 -9.13
N LEU A 7 -6.85 17.11 -7.84
CA LEU A 7 -8.24 17.22 -7.36
C LEU A 7 -8.85 18.57 -7.71
N GLN A 8 -8.08 19.63 -7.50
CA GLN A 8 -8.52 20.99 -7.80
C GLN A 8 -8.70 21.21 -9.32
N ALA A 9 -7.75 20.76 -10.14
CA ALA A 9 -7.84 20.87 -11.59
C ALA A 9 -9.03 20.10 -12.18
N GLY A 10 -9.37 18.94 -11.59
CA GLY A 10 -10.52 18.14 -12.00
C GLY A 10 -11.83 18.50 -11.31
N ASN A 11 -11.81 19.46 -10.39
CA ASN A 11 -12.95 19.83 -9.53
C ASN A 11 -13.59 18.61 -8.85
N PHE A 12 -12.74 17.71 -8.30
CA PHE A 12 -13.18 16.49 -7.64
C PHE A 12 -13.38 16.72 -6.14
N ASP A 13 -14.53 16.31 -5.61
CA ASP A 13 -14.84 16.33 -4.17
C ASP A 13 -14.24 15.14 -3.43
N ALA A 14 -13.94 14.04 -4.15
CA ALA A 14 -13.47 12.79 -3.57
C ALA A 14 -12.31 12.17 -4.35
N ALA A 15 -11.40 11.51 -3.61
CA ALA A 15 -10.40 10.61 -4.18
C ALA A 15 -10.55 9.23 -3.57
N ILE A 16 -10.67 8.20 -4.42
CA ILE A 16 -10.83 6.81 -4.00
C ILE A 16 -9.44 6.14 -3.99
N GLY A 17 -9.14 5.41 -2.92
CA GLY A 17 -7.88 4.70 -2.76
C GLY A 17 -8.04 3.34 -2.12
N GLY A 18 -7.08 2.44 -2.38
CA GLY A 18 -7.09 1.06 -1.87
C GLY A 18 -6.45 0.88 -0.49
N ALA A 19 -6.23 1.96 0.27
CA ALA A 19 -5.59 1.87 1.57
C ALA A 19 -6.43 1.08 2.59
N ARG A 20 -5.75 0.24 3.39
CA ARG A 20 -6.35 -0.56 4.45
C ARG A 20 -5.72 -0.23 5.80
N ARG A 21 -6.48 -0.37 6.89
CA ARG A 21 -5.96 -0.16 8.25
C ARG A 21 -4.92 -1.20 8.65
N ASP A 22 -5.02 -2.39 8.09
CA ASP A 22 -4.14 -3.52 8.35
C ASP A 22 -2.72 -3.32 7.78
N GLU A 23 -2.56 -2.45 6.80
CA GLU A 23 -1.26 -2.24 6.13
C GLU A 23 -0.21 -1.65 7.06
N GLU A 24 -0.60 -0.67 7.89
CA GLU A 24 0.35 0.14 8.62
C GLU A 24 -0.30 0.78 9.86
N ARG A 25 0.48 0.89 10.93
CA ARG A 25 0.03 1.49 12.20
C ARG A 25 -0.52 2.91 12.03
N SER A 26 0.08 3.73 11.18
CA SER A 26 -0.39 5.10 10.93
C SER A 26 -1.76 5.15 10.26
N ARG A 27 -2.20 4.05 9.63
CA ARG A 27 -3.52 3.93 9.00
C ARG A 27 -4.60 3.37 9.92
N ALA A 28 -4.24 2.91 11.12
CA ALA A 28 -5.19 2.30 12.07
C ALA A 28 -6.34 3.23 12.46
N LYS A 29 -6.13 4.54 12.43
CA LYS A 29 -7.14 5.57 12.73
C LYS A 29 -7.90 6.06 11.49
N GLU A 30 -7.53 5.61 10.29
CA GLU A 30 -8.21 6.01 9.06
C GLU A 30 -9.67 5.54 9.05
N ARG A 31 -10.51 6.21 8.29
CA ARG A 31 -11.94 5.89 8.13
C ARG A 31 -12.18 5.49 6.69
N ILE A 32 -13.29 4.80 6.42
CA ILE A 32 -13.70 4.52 5.04
C ILE A 32 -13.88 5.85 4.31
N PHE A 33 -14.62 6.79 4.90
CA PHE A 33 -14.74 8.15 4.43
C PHE A 33 -13.92 9.08 5.34
N SER A 34 -12.77 9.49 4.86
CA SER A 34 -11.81 10.27 5.61
C SER A 34 -11.78 11.71 5.11
N VAL A 35 -12.33 12.62 5.91
CA VAL A 35 -12.47 14.03 5.55
C VAL A 35 -11.11 14.75 5.62
N ARG A 36 -10.87 15.62 4.66
CA ARG A 36 -9.73 16.55 4.60
C ARG A 36 -10.25 17.98 4.69
N ASP A 37 -9.57 18.80 5.47
CA ASP A 37 -9.85 20.22 5.55
C ASP A 37 -9.55 20.96 4.22
N PRO A 38 -9.85 22.27 4.09
CA PRO A 38 -9.57 23.03 2.88
C PRO A 38 -8.08 23.06 2.47
N ASN A 39 -7.16 22.78 3.40
CA ASN A 39 -5.72 22.68 3.14
C ASN A 39 -5.28 21.25 2.77
N GLY A 40 -6.23 20.30 2.66
CA GLY A 40 -5.97 18.89 2.41
C GLY A 40 -5.45 18.12 3.62
N GLN A 41 -5.47 18.72 4.83
CA GLN A 41 -4.95 18.12 6.04
C GLN A 41 -5.96 17.16 6.68
N TRP A 42 -5.43 16.12 7.33
CA TRP A 42 -6.21 15.13 8.05
C TRP A 42 -5.96 15.24 9.55
N ASP A 43 -7.05 15.42 10.31
CA ASP A 43 -7.03 15.39 11.76
C ASP A 43 -7.87 14.20 12.27
N PRO A 44 -7.25 13.15 12.86
CA PRO A 44 -7.98 12.00 13.37
C PRO A 44 -8.97 12.35 14.49
N LYS A 45 -8.75 13.42 15.24
CA LYS A 45 -9.63 13.87 16.32
C LYS A 45 -10.92 14.50 15.79
N ARG A 46 -10.91 15.01 14.57
CA ARG A 46 -12.07 15.61 13.91
C ARG A 46 -12.88 14.61 13.08
N GLN A 47 -12.38 13.37 12.93
CA GLN A 47 -13.10 12.33 12.22
C GLN A 47 -14.14 11.70 13.15
N ARG A 48 -15.42 11.71 12.72
CA ARG A 48 -16.45 10.99 13.42
C ARG A 48 -16.22 9.48 13.30
N PRO A 49 -16.38 8.66 14.35
CA PRO A 49 -16.37 7.21 14.23
C PRO A 49 -17.41 6.72 13.24
N GLU A 50 -17.04 5.79 12.37
CA GLU A 50 -17.95 5.09 11.46
C GLU A 50 -18.39 3.79 12.12
N LEU A 51 -19.57 3.81 12.74
CA LEU A 51 -20.16 2.67 13.40
C LEU A 51 -21.20 2.02 12.47
N TRP A 52 -21.11 0.70 12.32
CA TRP A 52 -21.99 -0.08 11.42
C TRP A 52 -21.99 0.51 10.00
N THR A 53 -23.14 1.07 9.59
CA THR A 53 -23.33 1.68 8.26
C THR A 53 -23.31 3.21 8.27
N LEU A 54 -22.93 3.84 9.39
CA LEU A 54 -22.86 5.30 9.51
C LEU A 54 -21.51 5.81 8.98
N LEU A 55 -21.49 6.23 7.74
CA LEU A 55 -20.28 6.74 7.06
C LEU A 55 -20.16 8.27 7.15
N ASN A 56 -18.94 8.79 7.08
CA ASN A 56 -18.61 10.23 7.13
C ASN A 56 -18.79 10.91 5.76
N ALA A 57 -19.97 10.84 5.16
CA ALA A 57 -20.21 11.36 3.81
C ALA A 57 -20.54 12.87 3.74
N LYS A 58 -20.66 13.57 4.89
CA LYS A 58 -21.02 15.00 4.90
C LYS A 58 -19.79 15.87 4.84
N LEU A 59 -19.66 16.65 3.76
CA LEU A 59 -18.62 17.65 3.57
C LEU A 59 -19.12 19.06 3.84
N ARG A 60 -18.23 19.93 4.29
CA ARG A 60 -18.42 21.37 4.36
C ARG A 60 -17.78 22.03 3.14
N PRO A 61 -18.15 23.27 2.81
CA PRO A 61 -17.51 24.01 1.72
C PRO A 61 -15.99 24.05 1.89
N GLY A 62 -15.25 23.70 0.83
CA GLY A 62 -13.79 23.64 0.79
C GLY A 62 -13.17 22.36 1.34
N GLU A 63 -13.92 21.49 2.01
CA GLU A 63 -13.44 20.18 2.42
C GLU A 63 -13.46 19.20 1.24
N SER A 64 -12.59 18.19 1.28
CA SER A 64 -12.58 17.07 0.35
C SER A 64 -12.56 15.74 1.12
N ILE A 65 -12.82 14.64 0.43
CA ILE A 65 -12.88 13.32 1.08
C ILE A 65 -11.92 12.34 0.42
N ARG A 66 -11.31 11.49 1.22
CA ARG A 66 -10.63 10.28 0.78
C ARG A 66 -11.52 9.09 1.10
N VAL A 67 -11.83 8.29 0.10
CA VAL A 67 -12.67 7.11 0.25
C VAL A 67 -11.80 5.87 0.14
N PHE A 68 -11.82 5.05 1.20
CA PHE A 68 -11.05 3.81 1.30
C PHE A 68 -12.00 2.61 1.45
N PRO A 69 -12.57 2.10 0.36
CA PRO A 69 -13.57 1.03 0.42
C PRO A 69 -13.06 -0.23 1.11
N LEU A 70 -11.75 -0.51 1.00
CA LEU A 70 -11.07 -1.67 1.59
C LEU A 70 -10.54 -1.41 3.01
N SER A 71 -10.87 -0.27 3.63
CA SER A 71 -10.28 0.16 4.91
C SER A 71 -10.33 -0.91 6.01
N ASN A 72 -11.41 -1.68 6.08
CA ASN A 72 -11.63 -2.71 7.08
C ASN A 72 -11.16 -4.12 6.66
N TRP A 73 -10.65 -4.27 5.46
CA TRP A 73 -10.19 -5.55 4.93
C TRP A 73 -8.76 -5.83 5.36
N THR A 74 -8.48 -7.07 5.68
CA THR A 74 -7.11 -7.58 5.84
C THR A 74 -6.51 -7.93 4.48
N GLU A 75 -5.18 -8.13 4.43
CA GLU A 75 -4.53 -8.63 3.22
C GLU A 75 -5.11 -9.98 2.77
N ILE A 76 -5.40 -10.87 3.73
CA ILE A 76 -6.00 -12.19 3.45
C ILE A 76 -7.39 -12.04 2.84
N ASP A 77 -8.22 -11.10 3.33
CA ASP A 77 -9.56 -10.86 2.76
C ASP A 77 -9.47 -10.47 1.28
N VAL A 78 -8.51 -9.61 0.93
CA VAL A 78 -8.28 -9.21 -0.47
C VAL A 78 -7.90 -10.42 -1.34
N TRP A 79 -6.99 -11.29 -0.85
CA TRP A 79 -6.57 -12.46 -1.60
C TRP A 79 -7.68 -13.52 -1.73
N HIS A 80 -8.48 -13.70 -0.68
CA HIS A 80 -9.67 -14.56 -0.75
C HIS A 80 -10.68 -14.03 -1.77
N TYR A 81 -10.94 -12.73 -1.76
CA TYR A 81 -11.84 -12.12 -2.73
C TYR A 81 -11.35 -12.28 -4.17
N ILE A 82 -10.05 -12.03 -4.42
CA ILE A 82 -9.42 -12.28 -5.72
C ILE A 82 -9.60 -13.72 -6.16
N HIS A 83 -9.44 -14.68 -5.24
CA HIS A 83 -9.58 -16.10 -5.52
C HIS A 83 -11.02 -16.51 -5.88
N VAL A 84 -11.99 -16.07 -5.07
CA VAL A 84 -13.41 -16.40 -5.26
C VAL A 84 -13.98 -15.79 -6.54
N GLU A 85 -13.64 -14.54 -6.80
CA GLU A 85 -14.13 -13.81 -7.97
C GLU A 85 -13.28 -14.04 -9.24
N ASN A 86 -12.23 -14.88 -9.16
CA ASN A 86 -11.30 -15.13 -10.27
C ASN A 86 -10.75 -13.85 -10.91
N ILE A 87 -10.39 -12.86 -10.10
CA ILE A 87 -9.88 -11.56 -10.58
C ILE A 87 -8.48 -11.76 -11.16
N PRO A 88 -8.24 -11.34 -12.42
CA PRO A 88 -6.91 -11.40 -13.01
C PRO A 88 -5.96 -10.44 -12.30
N ILE A 89 -4.78 -10.92 -11.91
CA ILE A 89 -3.76 -10.12 -11.27
C ILE A 89 -2.47 -10.10 -12.09
N VAL A 90 -1.62 -9.10 -11.82
CA VAL A 90 -0.35 -8.98 -12.54
C VAL A 90 0.62 -10.12 -12.16
N PRO A 91 1.41 -10.64 -13.12
CA PRO A 91 2.30 -11.80 -12.91
C PRO A 91 3.39 -11.58 -11.84
N MET A 92 3.66 -10.33 -11.44
CA MET A 92 4.65 -10.02 -10.42
C MET A 92 4.29 -10.53 -9.01
N TYR A 93 3.02 -10.79 -8.76
CA TYR A 93 2.55 -11.39 -7.51
C TYR A 93 2.83 -12.89 -7.40
N TYR A 94 3.09 -13.58 -8.51
CA TYR A 94 3.43 -15.00 -8.52
C TYR A 94 4.93 -15.23 -8.41
N ALA A 95 5.31 -16.27 -7.66
CA ALA A 95 6.70 -16.66 -7.53
C ALA A 95 7.25 -17.20 -8.84
N LYS A 96 8.38 -16.67 -9.27
CA LYS A 96 9.20 -17.17 -10.37
C LYS A 96 10.67 -16.86 -10.12
N GLU A 97 11.56 -17.49 -10.85
CA GLU A 97 12.96 -17.12 -10.85
C GLU A 97 13.15 -15.74 -11.46
N ARG A 98 13.85 -14.86 -10.73
CA ARG A 98 14.15 -13.48 -11.14
C ARG A 98 15.58 -13.14 -10.80
N GLU A 99 16.20 -12.32 -11.63
CA GLU A 99 17.44 -11.65 -11.26
C GLU A 99 17.16 -10.57 -10.23
N VAL A 100 17.86 -10.66 -9.10
CA VAL A 100 17.72 -9.71 -7.99
C VAL A 100 19.08 -9.23 -7.52
N ILE A 101 19.13 -8.00 -7.03
CA ILE A 101 20.24 -7.48 -6.21
C ILE A 101 19.80 -7.56 -4.75
N ILE A 102 20.69 -8.07 -3.90
CA ILE A 102 20.45 -8.14 -2.46
C ILE A 102 21.07 -6.92 -1.80
N ARG A 103 20.25 -6.05 -1.21
CA ARG A 103 20.68 -4.89 -0.41
C ARG A 103 20.15 -5.04 1.01
N GLY A 104 21.06 -5.39 1.95
CA GLY A 104 20.63 -5.76 3.30
C GLY A 104 19.67 -6.94 3.26
N ASN A 105 18.46 -6.75 3.77
CA ASN A 105 17.40 -7.77 3.75
C ASN A 105 16.43 -7.66 2.55
N SER A 106 16.68 -6.73 1.63
CA SER A 106 15.75 -6.46 0.52
C SER A 106 16.22 -7.13 -0.77
N LEU A 107 15.31 -7.81 -1.45
CA LEU A 107 15.50 -8.35 -2.79
C LEU A 107 15.00 -7.33 -3.82
N ILE A 108 15.89 -6.68 -4.53
CA ILE A 108 15.56 -5.68 -5.55
C ILE A 108 15.56 -6.35 -6.91
N VAL A 109 14.38 -6.48 -7.52
CA VAL A 109 14.21 -7.14 -8.82
C VAL A 109 14.80 -6.27 -9.93
N GLN A 110 15.65 -6.86 -10.77
CA GLN A 110 16.37 -6.17 -11.85
C GLN A 110 15.59 -6.04 -13.17
N GLU A 111 14.37 -6.55 -13.27
CA GLU A 111 13.53 -6.46 -14.48
C GLU A 111 13.14 -5.01 -14.86
N GLN A 112 13.62 -4.02 -14.13
CA GLN A 112 13.30 -2.61 -14.34
C GLN A 112 14.52 -1.82 -14.79
N PRO A 113 14.39 -0.96 -15.81
CA PRO A 113 15.51 -0.16 -16.32
C PRO A 113 16.06 0.87 -15.33
N PHE A 114 15.38 1.05 -14.19
CA PHE A 114 15.70 2.06 -13.18
C PHE A 114 16.54 1.53 -12.01
N VAL A 115 16.86 0.23 -11.97
CA VAL A 115 17.69 -0.35 -10.93
C VAL A 115 19.16 -0.24 -11.34
N VAL A 116 19.85 0.74 -10.76
CA VAL A 116 21.30 0.91 -10.98
C VAL A 116 22.05 -0.02 -10.05
N THR A 117 22.87 -0.90 -10.62
CA THR A 117 23.80 -1.77 -9.88
C THR A 117 24.96 -0.93 -9.33
N MET A 118 25.23 -1.05 -8.03
CA MET A 118 26.36 -0.36 -7.39
C MET A 118 27.66 -1.18 -7.55
N PRO A 119 28.83 -0.53 -7.46
CA PRO A 119 30.10 -1.25 -7.50
C PRO A 119 30.15 -2.36 -6.43
N GLY A 120 30.46 -3.59 -6.86
CA GLY A 120 30.56 -4.77 -5.99
C GLY A 120 29.26 -5.56 -5.84
N GLU A 121 28.12 -5.05 -6.29
CA GLU A 121 26.87 -5.82 -6.32
C GLU A 121 26.90 -6.83 -7.47
N LYS A 122 26.42 -8.05 -7.19
CA LYS A 122 26.28 -9.11 -8.20
C LYS A 122 24.83 -9.55 -8.23
N PRO A 123 24.17 -9.53 -9.41
CA PRO A 123 22.86 -10.11 -9.58
C PRO A 123 22.87 -11.61 -9.23
N GLN A 124 21.81 -12.07 -8.62
CA GLN A 124 21.58 -13.47 -8.27
C GLN A 124 20.19 -13.88 -8.74
N VAL A 125 20.08 -15.10 -9.25
CA VAL A 125 18.77 -15.67 -9.58
C VAL A 125 18.14 -16.23 -8.31
N VAL A 126 16.97 -15.72 -7.98
CA VAL A 126 16.23 -16.12 -6.79
C VAL A 126 14.77 -16.34 -7.14
N LYS A 127 14.18 -17.43 -6.66
CA LYS A 127 12.74 -17.64 -6.75
C LYS A 127 12.03 -16.71 -5.76
N CYS A 128 11.30 -15.75 -6.28
CA CYS A 128 10.71 -14.67 -5.49
C CYS A 128 9.44 -14.13 -6.13
N ARG A 129 8.65 -13.42 -5.33
CA ARG A 129 7.45 -12.69 -5.78
C ARG A 129 7.40 -11.30 -5.15
N MET A 130 6.63 -10.41 -5.76
CA MET A 130 6.25 -9.17 -5.09
C MET A 130 5.06 -9.46 -4.15
N ARG A 131 5.13 -9.01 -2.92
CA ARG A 131 4.01 -9.08 -1.97
C ARG A 131 3.12 -7.84 -2.10
N SER A 132 3.72 -6.69 -2.35
CA SER A 132 3.01 -5.47 -2.72
C SER A 132 3.73 -4.80 -3.89
N LEU A 133 3.01 -4.04 -4.71
CA LEU A 133 3.59 -3.25 -5.79
C LEU A 133 3.68 -1.79 -5.35
N GLY A 134 4.88 -1.25 -5.43
CA GLY A 134 5.19 0.14 -5.13
C GLY A 134 6.15 0.70 -6.17
N CYS A 135 6.89 1.77 -5.81
CA CYS A 135 7.91 2.30 -6.70
C CYS A 135 9.16 1.41 -6.73
N SER A 136 9.77 1.26 -7.88
CA SER A 136 11.11 0.68 -8.02
C SER A 136 12.15 1.80 -7.82
N PRO A 137 13.26 1.58 -7.08
CA PRO A 137 13.68 0.36 -6.39
C PRO A 137 13.22 0.26 -4.92
N CYS A 138 12.23 1.07 -4.50
CA CYS A 138 11.87 1.22 -3.09
C CYS A 138 11.08 0.02 -2.53
N THR A 139 10.56 -0.86 -3.40
CA THR A 139 9.80 -2.05 -2.99
C THR A 139 10.58 -3.30 -3.30
N GLY A 140 10.90 -4.07 -2.25
CA GLY A 140 11.59 -5.35 -2.38
C GLY A 140 10.64 -6.51 -2.64
N ALA A 141 11.16 -7.57 -3.27
CA ALA A 141 10.50 -8.86 -3.38
C ALA A 141 10.75 -9.71 -2.12
N ILE A 142 9.98 -10.77 -1.97
CA ILE A 142 10.16 -11.81 -0.95
C ILE A 142 10.55 -13.13 -1.61
N ARG A 143 11.37 -13.94 -0.93
CA ARG A 143 11.58 -15.33 -1.31
C ARG A 143 10.27 -16.09 -1.13
N SER A 144 9.85 -16.78 -2.14
CA SER A 144 8.56 -17.48 -2.13
C SER A 144 8.52 -18.54 -3.21
N ASP A 145 7.78 -19.61 -2.92
CA ASP A 145 7.41 -20.65 -3.87
C ASP A 145 5.96 -20.56 -4.35
N ALA A 146 5.22 -19.54 -3.87
CA ALA A 146 3.82 -19.35 -4.15
C ALA A 146 3.58 -18.84 -5.58
N ASP A 147 3.35 -19.73 -6.51
CA ASP A 147 3.11 -19.52 -7.93
C ASP A 147 1.62 -19.57 -8.33
N THR A 148 0.72 -19.74 -7.34
CA THR A 148 -0.73 -19.72 -7.49
C THR A 148 -1.38 -18.96 -6.36
N ILE A 149 -2.63 -18.47 -6.57
CA ILE A 149 -3.37 -17.72 -5.54
C ILE A 149 -3.56 -18.56 -4.26
N PRO A 150 -3.98 -19.85 -4.30
CA PRO A 150 -4.08 -20.64 -3.08
C PRO A 150 -2.77 -20.73 -2.29
N LYS A 151 -1.63 -20.93 -2.95
CA LYS A 151 -0.32 -20.96 -2.28
C LYS A 151 0.05 -19.60 -1.67
N ILE A 152 -0.33 -18.47 -2.31
CA ILE A 152 -0.14 -17.14 -1.74
C ILE A 152 -0.96 -17.01 -0.45
N ILE A 153 -2.20 -17.46 -0.44
CA ILE A 153 -3.07 -17.45 0.75
C ILE A 153 -2.47 -18.31 1.88
N GLU A 154 -2.02 -19.54 1.58
CA GLU A 154 -1.36 -20.42 2.54
C GLU A 154 -0.11 -19.77 3.15
N GLU A 155 0.74 -19.15 2.32
CA GLU A 155 1.93 -18.43 2.76
C GLU A 155 1.57 -17.27 3.68
N LEU A 156 0.53 -16.50 3.36
CA LEU A 156 0.07 -15.37 4.18
C LEU A 156 -0.48 -15.80 5.52
N ILE A 157 -1.22 -16.91 5.58
CA ILE A 157 -1.71 -17.49 6.84
C ILE A 157 -0.55 -17.91 7.74
N ALA A 158 0.52 -18.46 7.16
CA ALA A 158 1.71 -18.87 7.90
C ALA A 158 2.58 -17.67 8.34
N THR A 159 2.46 -16.52 7.68
CA THR A 159 3.30 -15.34 7.90
C THR A 159 2.60 -14.34 8.81
N ARG A 160 3.22 -13.97 9.96
CA ARG A 160 2.70 -12.97 10.90
C ARG A 160 3.15 -11.52 10.59
N GLN A 161 3.89 -11.31 9.51
CA GLN A 161 4.49 -10.01 9.19
C GLN A 161 3.61 -9.21 8.23
N SER A 162 3.52 -7.89 8.46
CA SER A 162 2.83 -6.96 7.56
C SER A 162 3.49 -6.90 6.18
N GLU A 163 2.69 -6.71 5.13
CA GLU A 163 3.15 -6.56 3.74
C GLU A 163 4.12 -5.39 3.53
N ARG A 164 4.03 -4.34 4.36
CA ARG A 164 4.83 -3.12 4.23
C ARG A 164 6.20 -3.19 4.90
N GLN A 165 6.47 -4.20 5.73
CA GLN A 165 7.78 -4.34 6.36
C GLN A 165 8.94 -4.47 5.36
N LEU A 166 8.66 -4.77 4.09
CA LEU A 166 9.63 -4.93 3.01
C LEU A 166 9.86 -3.65 2.20
N ARG A 167 9.17 -2.56 2.52
CA ARG A 167 9.41 -1.27 1.87
C ARG A 167 10.55 -0.54 2.55
N ILE A 168 11.62 -0.30 1.82
CA ILE A 168 12.81 0.40 2.32
C ILE A 168 12.46 1.78 2.87
N ILE A 169 11.50 2.45 2.24
CA ILE A 169 11.06 3.81 2.61
C ILE A 169 10.26 3.87 3.92
N ASP A 170 9.68 2.75 4.37
CA ASP A 170 8.87 2.68 5.58
C ASP A 170 9.70 2.38 6.84
N HIS A 171 11.01 2.11 6.68
CA HIS A 171 11.96 1.98 7.80
C HIS A 171 12.37 3.33 8.41
N ASP A 172 11.97 4.46 7.80
CA ASP A 172 12.15 5.78 8.38
C ASP A 172 11.11 6.01 9.49
N GLN A 173 11.60 6.35 10.66
CA GLN A 173 10.96 6.76 11.91
C GLN A 173 9.46 6.46 12.09
N ASP A 174 9.13 5.81 13.20
CA ASP A 174 7.75 5.63 13.68
C ASP A 174 6.98 6.96 13.65
N GLY A 175 5.91 7.01 12.84
CA GLY A 175 5.05 8.20 12.74
C GLY A 175 5.31 9.13 11.54
N SER A 176 6.31 8.88 10.69
CA SER A 176 6.62 9.73 9.52
C SER A 176 5.42 9.89 8.57
N MET A 177 4.64 8.83 8.36
CA MET A 177 3.44 8.87 7.52
C MET A 177 2.28 9.64 8.16
N GLU A 178 2.13 9.62 9.49
CA GLU A 178 1.12 10.42 10.18
C GLU A 178 1.45 11.91 10.07
N LEU A 179 2.72 12.28 10.17
CA LEU A 179 3.19 13.65 9.92
C LEU A 179 2.91 14.09 8.48
N LYS A 180 3.26 13.28 7.48
CA LYS A 180 3.01 13.57 6.07
C LYS A 180 1.52 13.73 5.75
N LYS A 181 0.64 12.96 6.40
CA LYS A 181 -0.81 13.13 6.28
C LYS A 181 -1.28 14.45 6.87
N ARG A 182 -0.72 14.88 8.00
CA ARG A 182 -1.02 16.19 8.61
C ARG A 182 -0.56 17.35 7.75
N GLU A 183 0.51 17.18 7.00
CA GLU A 183 1.03 18.15 6.04
C GLU A 183 0.27 18.16 4.70
N GLY A 184 -0.76 17.31 4.54
CA GLY A 184 -1.54 17.25 3.31
C GLY A 184 -0.87 16.49 2.16
N TYR A 185 0.05 15.58 2.46
CA TYR A 185 0.78 14.83 1.44
C TYR A 185 -0.09 13.74 0.76
N PHE A 186 -1.14 13.23 1.45
CA PHE A 186 -2.11 12.26 0.96
C PHE A 186 -3.55 12.75 1.09
#